data_d068dc8197daa1909d1fcf3270bef485
#
_entry.id   d068dc8197daa1909d1fcf3270bef485
#
_cell.length_a   1.000
_cell.length_b   1.000
_cell.length_c   1.000
_cell.angle_alpha   90.00
_cell.angle_beta   90.00
_cell.angle_gamma   90.00
#
_symmetry.space_group_name_H-M   'P 1'
#
loop_
_entity.id
_entity.type
_entity.pdbx_description
1 polymer ?
#
loop_
_entity_poly.entity_id
_entity_poly.type
_entity_poly.pdbx_seq_one_letter_code
_entity_poly.pdbx_strand_id
1 'polypeptide(L)'
;MSQGMSEQDSMLNELKALAKSRVSRRSVLAGAGAVGAGSLLAACGGGGGSDADVRWGNWTLYLDYDSDAKVYPTLEDFISETGINVKYLEDYNDNDEFYGKVQGQLKLNKDIGYDLICPTDWMAARYIRLGYAQKLDKANIPNSKN
;
A
#
# COMPACT_ATOMS: atom_id res chain seq x y z
N MET A 1 25.56 44.95 19.84
CA MET A 1 25.47 43.57 19.31
C MET A 1 24.85 42.62 20.34
N SER A 2 23.76 42.99 21.03
CA SER A 2 23.19 42.16 22.15
C SER A 2 21.70 41.84 22.01
N GLN A 3 21.03 42.22 20.90
CA GLN A 3 19.58 41.98 20.73
C GLN A 3 19.23 40.72 19.99
N GLY A 4 20.15 40.14 19.20
CA GLY A 4 19.89 38.93 18.43
C GLY A 4 19.90 37.59 19.23
N MET A 5 20.51 37.59 20.42
CA MET A 5 20.58 36.38 21.27
C MET A 5 19.32 36.13 22.08
N SER A 6 18.55 37.15 22.41
CA SER A 6 17.34 37.02 23.23
C SER A 6 16.14 36.48 22.43
N GLU A 7 16.08 36.75 21.15
CA GLU A 7 14.98 36.28 20.28
C GLU A 7 15.12 34.82 19.90
N GLN A 8 16.35 34.36 19.67
CA GLN A 8 16.63 32.93 19.45
C GLN A 8 16.38 32.07 20.69
N ASP A 9 16.75 32.55 21.86
CA ASP A 9 16.50 31.86 23.12
C ASP A 9 14.99 31.80 23.46
N SER A 10 14.22 32.82 23.11
CA SER A 10 12.76 32.83 23.25
C SER A 10 12.10 31.80 22.34
N MET A 11 12.46 31.73 21.06
CA MET A 11 11.95 30.72 20.12
C MET A 11 12.31 29.28 20.52
N LEU A 12 13.52 29.08 21.00
CA LEU A 12 13.95 27.75 21.49
C LEU A 12 13.17 27.29 22.73
N ASN A 13 12.79 28.21 23.59
CA ASN A 13 11.98 27.91 24.78
C ASN A 13 10.51 27.63 24.40
N GLU A 14 9.95 28.33 23.42
CA GLU A 14 8.61 28.01 22.89
C GLU A 14 8.57 26.66 22.21
N LEU A 15 9.57 26.32 21.38
CA LEU A 15 9.67 25.01 20.75
C LEU A 15 9.82 23.87 21.77
N LYS A 16 10.58 24.10 22.85
CA LYS A 16 10.70 23.13 23.97
C LYS A 16 9.40 22.99 24.75
N ALA A 17 8.62 24.04 24.91
CA ALA A 17 7.31 24.01 25.56
C ALA A 17 6.28 23.25 24.73
N LEU A 18 6.27 23.43 23.39
CA LEU A 18 5.44 22.70 22.44
C LEU A 18 5.80 21.20 22.40
N ALA A 19 7.09 20.86 22.42
CA ALA A 19 7.56 19.48 22.45
C ALA A 19 7.23 18.75 23.79
N LYS A 20 7.02 19.49 24.87
CA LYS A 20 6.71 18.98 26.21
C LYS A 20 5.21 18.83 26.45
N SER A 21 4.34 19.40 25.59
CA SER A 21 2.90 19.17 25.66
C SER A 21 2.58 17.76 25.14
N ARG A 22 2.62 16.77 26.04
CA ARG A 22 2.11 15.44 25.77
C ARG A 22 0.60 15.55 25.58
N VAL A 23 0.15 15.58 24.35
CA VAL A 23 -1.28 15.44 24.04
C VAL A 23 -1.70 14.04 24.49
N SER A 24 -2.36 13.98 25.62
CA SER A 24 -2.91 12.74 26.16
C SER A 24 -3.99 12.24 25.19
N ARG A 25 -3.95 10.94 24.86
CA ARG A 25 -4.98 10.28 24.02
C ARG A 25 -6.41 10.47 24.57
N ARG A 26 -6.55 10.86 25.83
CA ARG A 26 -7.85 11.19 26.46
C ARG A 26 -8.36 12.58 26.08
N SER A 27 -7.50 13.53 25.73
CA SER A 27 -7.89 14.90 25.36
C SER A 27 -8.49 15.01 23.96
N VAL A 28 -8.24 14.03 23.09
CA VAL A 28 -8.79 13.98 21.72
C VAL A 28 -10.26 13.54 21.73
N LEU A 29 -10.69 12.80 22.75
CA LEU A 29 -12.06 12.29 22.85
C LEU A 29 -13.03 13.25 23.55
N ALA A 30 -12.55 14.29 24.23
CA ALA A 30 -13.39 15.24 24.96
C ALA A 30 -13.80 16.48 24.16
N GLY A 31 -13.25 16.69 22.97
CA GLY A 31 -13.52 17.85 22.10
C GLY A 31 -14.59 17.66 21.01
N ALA A 32 -15.20 16.49 20.89
CA ALA A 32 -16.14 16.14 19.81
C ALA A 32 -17.62 16.07 20.28
N GLY A 33 -17.98 16.88 21.25
CA GLY A 33 -19.36 16.93 21.75
C GLY A 33 -20.01 18.28 21.49
N ALA A 34 -20.50 18.52 20.32
CA ALA A 34 -21.63 19.36 19.94
C ALA A 34 -21.44 20.01 18.55
N VAL A 35 -21.79 19.30 17.49
CA VAL A 35 -22.51 19.83 16.30
C VAL A 35 -22.87 18.65 15.39
N GLY A 36 -24.15 18.39 15.16
CA GLY A 36 -24.68 17.73 13.96
C GLY A 36 -24.61 16.21 13.90
N ALA A 37 -25.58 15.51 14.49
CA ALA A 37 -25.90 14.12 14.16
C ALA A 37 -26.30 14.02 12.68
N GLY A 38 -25.42 13.55 11.79
CA GLY A 38 -25.85 13.34 10.41
C GLY A 38 -24.88 12.74 9.41
N SER A 39 -23.59 12.58 9.71
CA SER A 39 -22.65 12.13 8.65
C SER A 39 -21.33 11.49 9.11
N LEU A 40 -21.29 10.79 10.25
CA LEU A 40 -20.05 10.18 10.75
C LEU A 40 -20.04 8.62 10.69
N LEU A 41 -20.87 7.99 9.88
CA LEU A 41 -20.86 6.54 9.71
C LEU A 41 -20.10 6.05 8.45
N ALA A 42 -19.44 6.95 7.70
CA ALA A 42 -18.69 6.58 6.49
C ALA A 42 -17.17 6.52 6.68
N ALA A 43 -16.63 6.66 7.89
CA ALA A 43 -15.18 6.77 8.11
C ALA A 43 -14.52 5.54 8.74
N CYS A 44 -15.18 4.38 8.80
CA CYS A 44 -14.62 3.14 9.31
C CYS A 44 -14.56 2.01 8.26
N GLY A 45 -14.35 2.36 7.00
CA GLY A 45 -13.98 1.46 5.92
C GLY A 45 -12.59 1.82 5.42
N GLY A 46 -11.58 1.76 6.31
CA GLY A 46 -10.19 2.07 5.96
C GLY A 46 -9.50 0.90 5.28
N GLY A 47 -9.98 0.48 4.11
CA GLY A 47 -9.18 -0.14 3.09
C GLY A 47 -8.83 0.98 2.12
N GLY A 48 -7.55 1.27 1.89
CA GLY A 48 -7.12 2.20 0.85
C GLY A 48 -7.67 1.70 -0.49
N GLY A 49 -8.84 2.21 -0.88
CA GLY A 49 -9.45 1.92 -2.16
C GLY A 49 -8.55 2.47 -3.24
N SER A 50 -7.71 1.65 -3.85
CA SER A 50 -7.30 1.89 -5.22
C SER A 50 -8.56 1.64 -6.06
N ASP A 51 -8.88 2.54 -7.00
CA ASP A 51 -9.93 2.31 -8.00
C ASP A 51 -9.60 1.12 -8.94
N ALA A 52 -8.69 0.25 -8.54
CA ALA A 52 -8.22 -0.91 -9.28
C ALA A 52 -8.89 -2.18 -8.78
N ASP A 53 -9.37 -2.99 -9.72
CA ASP A 53 -9.94 -4.31 -9.45
C ASP A 53 -8.85 -5.33 -9.07
N VAL A 54 -7.64 -5.16 -9.63
CA VAL A 54 -6.47 -6.01 -9.39
C VAL A 54 -5.22 -5.18 -9.14
N ARG A 55 -4.48 -5.50 -8.06
CA ARG A 55 -3.17 -4.94 -7.75
C ARG A 55 -2.09 -5.96 -8.06
N TRP A 56 -1.25 -5.70 -9.06
CA TRP A 56 -0.26 -6.64 -9.53
C TRP A 56 1.16 -6.14 -9.29
N GLY A 57 1.90 -6.83 -8.42
CA GLY A 57 3.32 -6.61 -8.16
C GLY A 57 4.19 -7.47 -9.08
N ASN A 58 5.09 -6.85 -9.83
CA ASN A 58 5.96 -7.51 -10.78
C ASN A 58 7.36 -6.91 -10.79
N TRP A 59 8.27 -7.55 -11.52
CA TRP A 59 9.63 -7.09 -11.77
C TRP A 59 9.63 -5.92 -12.74
N THR A 60 10.65 -5.07 -12.62
CA THR A 60 10.91 -4.00 -13.58
C THR A 60 11.16 -4.58 -14.96
N LEU A 61 10.64 -3.93 -16.01
CA LEU A 61 10.82 -4.30 -17.43
C LEU A 61 10.23 -5.67 -17.84
N TYR A 62 9.25 -6.19 -17.08
CA TYR A 62 8.56 -7.42 -17.47
C TYR A 62 7.40 -7.18 -18.43
N LEU A 63 6.86 -5.98 -18.47
CA LEU A 63 5.91 -5.55 -19.49
C LEU A 63 6.55 -4.53 -20.42
N ASP A 64 5.99 -4.44 -21.63
CA ASP A 64 6.28 -3.42 -22.62
C ASP A 64 5.90 -2.03 -22.07
N TYR A 65 6.90 -1.16 -21.90
CA TYR A 65 6.69 0.20 -21.46
C TYR A 65 6.96 1.20 -22.56
N ASP A 66 5.96 2.00 -22.90
CA ASP A 66 6.09 3.15 -23.79
C ASP A 66 6.49 4.37 -22.96
N SER A 67 7.74 4.81 -23.13
CA SER A 67 8.31 5.95 -22.41
C SER A 67 7.72 7.29 -22.81
N ASP A 68 7.23 7.41 -24.04
CA ASP A 68 6.66 8.66 -24.56
C ASP A 68 5.22 8.84 -24.08
N ALA A 69 4.41 7.80 -24.16
CA ALA A 69 3.04 7.78 -23.67
C ALA A 69 2.96 7.51 -22.15
N LYS A 70 4.02 6.97 -21.53
CA LYS A 70 4.10 6.58 -20.11
C LYS A 70 3.05 5.54 -19.70
N VAL A 71 2.82 4.58 -20.57
CA VAL A 71 1.85 3.49 -20.40
C VAL A 71 2.49 2.13 -20.67
N TYR A 72 1.79 1.07 -20.31
CA TYR A 72 2.09 -0.32 -20.67
C TYR A 72 1.08 -0.76 -21.73
N PRO A 73 1.40 -0.74 -23.04
CA PRO A 73 0.44 -0.99 -24.11
C PRO A 73 -0.33 -2.30 -23.95
N THR A 74 0.37 -3.42 -23.68
CA THR A 74 -0.29 -4.73 -23.45
C THR A 74 -1.28 -4.68 -22.28
N LEU A 75 -1.01 -3.90 -21.23
CA LEU A 75 -1.90 -3.75 -20.10
C LEU A 75 -3.12 -2.89 -20.43
N GLU A 76 -2.93 -1.81 -21.20
CA GLU A 76 -4.02 -0.96 -21.68
C GLU A 76 -4.97 -1.76 -22.57
N ASP A 77 -4.43 -2.60 -23.48
CA ASP A 77 -5.22 -3.49 -24.30
C ASP A 77 -6.05 -4.45 -23.45
N PHE A 78 -5.44 -5.08 -22.46
CA PHE A 78 -6.14 -5.95 -21.51
C PHE A 78 -7.29 -5.22 -20.79
N ILE A 79 -7.03 -4.03 -20.26
CA ILE A 79 -8.04 -3.22 -19.56
C ILE A 79 -9.17 -2.85 -20.53
N SER A 80 -8.84 -2.47 -21.76
CA SER A 80 -9.81 -2.11 -22.80
C SER A 80 -10.70 -3.30 -23.20
N GLU A 81 -10.13 -4.50 -23.31
CA GLU A 81 -10.85 -5.70 -23.72
C GLU A 81 -11.71 -6.29 -22.61
N THR A 82 -11.25 -6.21 -21.35
CA THR A 82 -11.89 -6.90 -20.23
C THR A 82 -12.70 -5.99 -19.33
N GLY A 83 -12.40 -4.69 -19.31
CA GLY A 83 -12.94 -3.73 -18.35
C GLY A 83 -12.37 -3.88 -16.93
N ILE A 84 -11.35 -4.74 -16.73
CA ILE A 84 -10.71 -4.98 -15.43
C ILE A 84 -9.59 -3.97 -15.24
N ASN A 85 -9.73 -3.06 -14.27
CA ASN A 85 -8.71 -2.10 -13.95
C ASN A 85 -7.56 -2.75 -13.17
N VAL A 86 -6.34 -2.65 -13.69
CA VAL A 86 -5.14 -3.23 -13.08
C VAL A 86 -4.22 -2.12 -12.60
N LYS A 87 -3.91 -2.12 -11.32
CA LYS A 87 -2.82 -1.33 -10.76
C LYS A 87 -1.54 -2.14 -10.85
N TYR A 88 -0.72 -1.86 -11.86
CA TYR A 88 0.58 -2.49 -12.07
C TYR A 88 1.66 -1.78 -11.26
N LEU A 89 2.48 -2.56 -10.55
CA LEU A 89 3.50 -2.06 -9.63
C LEU A 89 4.82 -2.80 -9.88
N GLU A 90 5.86 -2.09 -10.30
CA GLU A 90 7.21 -2.63 -10.47
C GLU A 90 7.97 -2.63 -9.14
N ASP A 91 7.47 -3.38 -8.17
CA ASP A 91 7.96 -3.39 -6.78
C ASP A 91 8.90 -4.58 -6.48
N TYR A 92 9.14 -5.44 -7.47
CA TYR A 92 10.05 -6.58 -7.35
C TYR A 92 11.44 -6.20 -7.85
N ASN A 93 12.39 -5.99 -6.95
CA ASN A 93 13.80 -5.85 -7.28
C ASN A 93 14.60 -7.11 -6.90
N ASP A 94 14.18 -7.75 -5.80
CA ASP A 94 14.76 -8.98 -5.27
C ASP A 94 13.70 -9.78 -4.52
N ASN A 95 13.80 -11.13 -4.55
CA ASN A 95 12.81 -11.99 -3.90
C ASN A 95 12.83 -11.89 -2.37
N ASP A 96 14.01 -11.89 -1.76
CA ASP A 96 14.13 -11.84 -0.30
C ASP A 96 13.78 -10.46 0.23
N GLU A 97 14.12 -9.38 -0.51
CA GLU A 97 13.72 -8.02 -0.19
C GLU A 97 12.20 -7.90 -0.19
N PHE A 98 11.54 -8.32 -1.28
CA PHE A 98 10.08 -8.27 -1.38
C PHE A 98 9.41 -9.14 -0.32
N TYR A 99 9.90 -10.38 -0.11
CA TYR A 99 9.40 -11.26 0.95
C TYR A 99 9.55 -10.61 2.33
N GLY A 100 10.71 -10.00 2.62
CA GLY A 100 10.94 -9.25 3.84
C GLY A 100 9.91 -8.14 4.08
N LYS A 101 9.54 -7.42 3.01
CA LYS A 101 8.53 -6.34 3.03
C LYS A 101 7.14 -6.84 3.42
N VAL A 102 6.72 -8.03 2.94
CA VAL A 102 5.33 -8.50 3.08
C VAL A 102 5.14 -9.61 4.12
N GLN A 103 6.20 -10.31 4.55
CA GLN A 103 6.08 -11.49 5.42
C GLN A 103 5.36 -11.22 6.75
N GLY A 104 5.47 -10.01 7.28
CA GLY A 104 4.80 -9.62 8.53
C GLY A 104 3.29 -9.67 8.41
N GLN A 105 2.76 -9.15 7.32
CA GLN A 105 1.33 -9.16 7.01
C GLN A 105 0.86 -10.58 6.67
N LEU A 106 1.63 -11.32 5.87
CA LEU A 106 1.32 -12.71 5.50
C LEU A 106 1.21 -13.61 6.72
N LYS A 107 2.12 -13.53 7.69
CA LYS A 107 2.05 -14.27 8.96
C LYS A 107 0.81 -13.96 9.78
N LEU A 108 0.25 -12.78 9.63
CA LEU A 108 -0.95 -12.33 10.32
C LEU A 108 -2.22 -12.50 9.47
N ASN A 109 -2.10 -13.13 8.30
CA ASN A 109 -3.18 -13.27 7.32
C ASN A 109 -3.85 -11.93 6.99
N LYS A 110 -3.03 -10.89 6.80
CA LYS A 110 -3.46 -9.53 6.43
C LYS A 110 -3.17 -9.25 4.98
N ASP A 111 -3.92 -8.31 4.41
CA ASP A 111 -3.66 -7.77 3.08
C ASP A 111 -2.24 -7.23 2.97
N ILE A 112 -1.52 -7.64 1.94
CA ILE A 112 -0.16 -7.22 1.62
C ILE A 112 -0.11 -6.06 0.62
N GLY A 113 -1.26 -5.62 0.13
CA GLY A 113 -1.37 -4.58 -0.89
C GLY A 113 -1.27 -5.09 -2.33
N TYR A 114 -1.20 -6.42 -2.53
CA TYR A 114 -1.14 -7.06 -3.85
C TYR A 114 -2.10 -8.24 -3.91
N ASP A 115 -2.79 -8.38 -5.05
CA ASP A 115 -3.65 -9.52 -5.36
C ASP A 115 -2.90 -10.56 -6.18
N LEU A 116 -1.98 -10.11 -7.05
CA LEU A 116 -1.06 -10.94 -7.81
C LEU A 116 0.38 -10.50 -7.57
N ILE A 117 1.29 -11.47 -7.52
CA ILE A 117 2.73 -11.23 -7.44
C ILE A 117 3.47 -12.22 -8.35
N CYS A 118 4.62 -11.85 -8.86
CA CYS A 118 5.43 -12.63 -9.80
C CYS A 118 6.79 -13.04 -9.18
N PRO A 119 6.83 -13.94 -8.19
CA PRO A 119 8.08 -14.42 -7.62
C PRO A 119 8.79 -15.40 -8.56
N THR A 120 10.09 -15.61 -8.36
CA THR A 120 10.78 -16.74 -8.98
C THR A 120 10.25 -18.08 -8.44
N ASP A 121 10.53 -19.17 -9.13
CA ASP A 121 10.05 -20.53 -8.83
C ASP A 121 10.33 -20.96 -7.39
N TRP A 122 11.56 -20.80 -6.91
CA TRP A 122 11.95 -21.17 -5.55
C TRP A 122 11.24 -20.33 -4.47
N MET A 123 11.00 -19.04 -4.74
CA MET A 123 10.25 -18.18 -3.84
C MET A 123 8.77 -18.50 -3.90
N ALA A 124 8.21 -18.78 -5.09
CA ALA A 124 6.82 -19.27 -5.22
C ALA A 124 6.61 -20.55 -4.41
N ALA A 125 7.55 -21.51 -4.50
CA ALA A 125 7.53 -22.72 -3.68
C ALA A 125 7.57 -22.42 -2.18
N ARG A 126 8.27 -21.37 -1.75
CA ARG A 126 8.28 -20.91 -0.35
C ARG A 126 6.92 -20.37 0.08
N TYR A 127 6.27 -19.51 -0.71
CA TYR A 127 4.91 -19.02 -0.44
C TYR A 127 3.90 -20.16 -0.33
N ILE A 128 3.98 -21.12 -1.24
CA ILE A 128 3.09 -22.31 -1.25
C ILE A 128 3.29 -23.16 0.02
N ARG A 129 4.54 -23.48 0.37
CA ARG A 129 4.85 -24.29 1.57
C ARG A 129 4.41 -23.61 2.87
N LEU A 130 4.44 -22.30 2.92
CA LEU A 130 4.01 -21.52 4.10
C LEU A 130 2.50 -21.25 4.12
N GLY A 131 1.76 -21.69 3.09
CA GLY A 131 0.31 -21.49 3.00
C GLY A 131 -0.11 -20.05 2.70
N TYR A 132 0.79 -19.23 2.14
CA TYR A 132 0.51 -17.83 1.81
C TYR A 132 -0.11 -17.66 0.42
N ALA A 133 0.14 -18.60 -0.49
CA ALA A 133 -0.45 -18.58 -1.83
C ALA A 133 -1.83 -19.23 -1.82
N GLN A 134 -2.79 -18.59 -2.47
CA GLN A 134 -4.11 -19.14 -2.69
C GLN A 134 -4.10 -20.16 -3.85
N LYS A 135 -4.93 -21.19 -3.75
CA LYS A 135 -5.13 -22.13 -4.86
C LYS A 135 -5.90 -21.45 -5.99
N LEU A 136 -5.39 -21.58 -7.19
CA LEU A 136 -6.08 -21.13 -8.39
C LEU A 136 -7.29 -22.02 -8.69
N ASP A 137 -8.40 -21.42 -9.03
CA ASP A 137 -9.56 -22.15 -9.57
C ASP A 137 -9.33 -22.49 -11.05
N LYS A 138 -8.78 -23.67 -11.28
CA LYS A 138 -8.44 -24.14 -12.64
C LYS A 138 -9.66 -24.27 -13.57
N ALA A 139 -10.87 -24.37 -13.02
CA ALA A 139 -12.08 -24.41 -13.85
C ALA A 139 -12.29 -23.08 -14.59
N ASN A 140 -11.85 -21.97 -13.99
CA ASN A 140 -11.92 -20.63 -14.57
C ASN A 140 -10.67 -20.24 -15.37
N ILE A 141 -9.69 -21.15 -15.50
CA ILE A 141 -8.46 -20.93 -16.28
C ILE A 141 -8.33 -22.02 -17.34
N PRO A 142 -9.10 -21.95 -18.44
CA PRO A 142 -9.16 -23.03 -19.43
C PRO A 142 -7.80 -23.34 -20.07
N ASN A 143 -6.94 -22.33 -20.25
CA ASN A 143 -5.60 -22.48 -20.81
C ASN A 143 -4.58 -23.14 -19.87
N SER A 144 -4.94 -23.38 -18.60
CA SER A 144 -4.07 -24.08 -17.63
C SER A 144 -3.91 -25.60 -17.93
N LYS A 145 -4.55 -26.10 -18.97
CA LYS A 145 -4.49 -27.51 -19.40
C LYS A 145 -3.44 -27.77 -20.48
N ASN A 146 -2.80 -26.72 -21.00
CA ASN A 146 -1.79 -26.78 -22.06
C ASN A 146 -0.39 -26.98 -21.48
#